data_3a80b0ab4e4653fa6b942f088b369d11
#
_entry.id   3a80b0ab4e4653fa6b942f088b369d11
#
_cell.length_a   1.000
_cell.length_b   1.000
_cell.length_c   1.000
_cell.angle_alpha   90.00
_cell.angle_beta   90.00
_cell.angle_gamma   90.00
#
_symmetry.space_group_name_H-M   'P 1'
#
loop_
_entity.id
_entity.type
_entity.pdbx_description
1 polymer ?
#
loop_
_entity_poly.entity_id
_entity_poly.type
_entity_poly.pdbx_seq_one_letter_code
_entity_poly.pdbx_strand_id
1 'polypeptide(L)'
;YPLGHIITGSFWHNLNEKSLHLTLADTGWGKAVWGKLYGQWLAGANVFVYDFEKFEPVDVLHMIHNYGITSFCAPPTVFRFLIREDLSKFDLSSLKYCTIAGEALNPSVYEEWLKLTGIKLMEGFGQTETTLTIATYPWIEPKPGSMGKKGPQYDIDLIAPDGRPVEDGEQGEIVVRTH
;
A
#
# COMPACT_ATOMS: atom_id res chain seq x y z
N TYR A 1 -11.49 13.65 8.36
CA TYR A 1 -10.29 12.89 8.03
C TYR A 1 -10.51 11.38 8.15
N PRO A 2 -11.00 10.78 9.26
CA PRO A 2 -11.22 9.33 9.35
C PRO A 2 -12.08 8.75 8.23
N LEU A 3 -13.18 9.41 7.87
CA LEU A 3 -14.08 8.95 6.81
C LEU A 3 -13.40 8.89 5.42
N GLY A 4 -12.43 9.75 5.15
CA GLY A 4 -11.63 9.70 3.92
C GLY A 4 -10.88 8.37 3.75
N HIS A 5 -10.60 7.66 4.86
CA HIS A 5 -9.93 6.37 4.83
C HIS A 5 -10.82 5.17 4.48
N ILE A 6 -12.13 5.38 4.23
CA ILE A 6 -12.99 4.35 3.64
C ILE A 6 -12.39 3.89 2.30
N ILE A 7 -11.95 4.85 1.48
CA ILE A 7 -11.30 4.53 0.19
C ILE A 7 -9.99 3.78 0.40
N THR A 8 -9.16 4.21 1.36
CA THR A 8 -7.91 3.53 1.68
C THR A 8 -8.14 2.09 2.14
N GLY A 9 -9.04 1.87 3.11
CA GLY A 9 -9.28 0.55 3.70
C GLY A 9 -10.03 -0.39 2.77
N SER A 10 -11.21 0.02 2.31
CA SER A 10 -12.12 -0.88 1.58
C SER A 10 -11.72 -1.06 0.12
N PHE A 11 -11.13 -0.04 -0.52
CA PHE A 11 -10.85 -0.10 -1.96
C PHE A 11 -9.38 -0.29 -2.30
N TRP A 12 -8.44 0.36 -1.59
CA TRP A 12 -7.04 0.17 -1.89
C TRP A 12 -6.42 -1.00 -1.14
N HIS A 13 -6.57 -1.09 0.19
CA HIS A 13 -6.15 -2.27 0.95
C HIS A 13 -7.06 -3.48 0.69
N ASN A 14 -8.21 -3.28 0.04
CA ASN A 14 -9.19 -4.31 -0.31
C ASN A 14 -9.66 -5.13 0.91
N LEU A 15 -9.91 -4.44 2.01
CA LEU A 15 -10.25 -5.05 3.30
C LEU A 15 -11.75 -5.27 3.46
N ASN A 16 -12.07 -6.27 4.24
CA ASN A 16 -13.41 -6.62 4.71
C ASN A 16 -13.34 -7.32 6.08
N GLU A 17 -14.48 -7.70 6.63
CA GLU A 17 -14.60 -8.34 7.96
C GLU A 17 -13.81 -9.66 8.12
N LYS A 18 -13.45 -10.32 7.02
CA LYS A 18 -12.63 -11.55 7.02
C LYS A 18 -11.14 -11.28 6.96
N SER A 19 -10.75 -10.04 6.79
CA SER A 19 -9.33 -9.66 6.65
C SER A 19 -8.64 -9.62 8.01
N LEU A 20 -7.42 -10.17 8.06
CA LEU A 20 -6.44 -9.90 9.11
C LEU A 20 -5.31 -9.11 8.45
N HIS A 21 -5.22 -7.83 8.79
CA HIS A 21 -4.34 -6.87 8.13
C HIS A 21 -3.14 -6.50 9.00
N LEU A 22 -1.95 -6.61 8.44
CA LEU A 22 -0.69 -6.11 9.01
C LEU A 22 -0.18 -4.93 8.21
N THR A 23 0.07 -3.80 8.87
CA THR A 23 0.83 -2.68 8.30
C THR A 23 2.13 -2.48 9.08
N LEU A 24 3.25 -2.47 8.36
CA LEU A 24 4.53 -2.03 8.91
C LEU A 24 4.69 -0.53 8.63
N ALA A 25 4.48 0.26 9.66
CA ALA A 25 4.71 1.69 9.68
C ALA A 25 4.98 2.14 11.11
N ASP A 26 5.92 3.07 11.28
CA ASP A 26 6.14 3.76 12.55
C ASP A 26 4.87 4.50 12.98
N THR A 27 4.53 4.39 14.26
CA THR A 27 3.29 4.99 14.80
C THR A 27 3.34 6.52 14.84
N GLY A 28 4.51 7.12 14.69
CA GLY A 28 4.69 8.56 14.54
C GLY A 28 4.36 9.09 13.13
N TRP A 29 4.15 8.21 12.15
CA TRP A 29 3.85 8.61 10.77
C TRP A 29 2.36 8.53 10.47
N GLY A 30 1.87 9.46 9.63
CA GLY A 30 0.49 9.45 9.14
C GLY A 30 0.07 8.09 8.54
N LYS A 31 0.98 7.38 7.90
CA LYS A 31 0.73 6.03 7.37
C LYS A 31 0.24 5.02 8.43
N ALA A 32 0.61 5.20 9.70
CA ALA A 32 0.12 4.32 10.75
C ALA A 32 -1.40 4.44 10.96
N VAL A 33 -1.95 5.64 10.89
CA VAL A 33 -3.41 5.83 10.99
C VAL A 33 -4.15 5.36 9.73
N TRP A 34 -3.49 5.39 8.57
CA TRP A 34 -4.05 4.85 7.33
C TRP A 34 -4.09 3.31 7.34
N GLY A 35 -3.00 2.69 7.78
CA GLY A 35 -2.78 1.27 7.68
C GLY A 35 -3.15 0.47 8.92
N LYS A 36 -3.35 1.11 10.08
CA LYS A 36 -3.60 0.41 11.34
C LYS A 36 -4.89 0.81 12.04
N LEU A 37 -5.59 1.84 11.57
CA LEU A 37 -6.68 2.40 12.37
C LEU A 37 -7.94 2.68 11.55
N TYR A 38 -8.02 3.81 10.90
CA TYR A 38 -9.30 4.31 10.39
C TYR A 38 -9.90 3.43 9.30
N GLY A 39 -9.20 3.19 8.21
CA GLY A 39 -9.71 2.42 7.08
C GLY A 39 -10.01 0.98 7.45
N GLN A 40 -9.17 0.36 8.28
CA GLN A 40 -9.32 -1.01 8.73
C GLN A 40 -10.58 -1.20 9.58
N TRP A 41 -10.80 -0.31 10.55
CA TRP A 41 -11.98 -0.37 11.41
C TRP A 41 -13.27 -0.04 10.65
N LEU A 42 -13.22 0.92 9.72
CA LEU A 42 -14.38 1.24 8.88
C LEU A 42 -14.74 0.07 7.93
N ALA A 43 -13.75 -0.72 7.51
CA ALA A 43 -13.97 -1.93 6.71
C ALA A 43 -14.35 -3.16 7.57
N GLY A 44 -14.38 -3.04 8.91
CA GLY A 44 -14.63 -4.16 9.84
C GLY A 44 -13.46 -5.17 9.90
N ALA A 45 -12.29 -4.84 9.40
CA ALA A 45 -11.15 -5.74 9.36
C ALA A 45 -10.47 -5.89 10.72
N ASN A 46 -9.90 -7.07 10.97
CA ASN A 46 -9.03 -7.30 12.11
C ASN A 46 -7.65 -6.69 11.82
N VAL A 47 -7.10 -6.00 12.81
CA VAL A 47 -5.77 -5.37 12.72
C VAL A 47 -4.78 -6.20 13.53
N PHE A 48 -3.75 -6.71 12.86
CA PHE A 48 -2.63 -7.35 13.53
C PHE A 48 -1.65 -6.28 14.03
N VAL A 49 -1.33 -6.31 15.30
CA VAL A 49 -0.40 -5.38 15.94
C VAL A 49 0.78 -6.16 16.48
N TYR A 50 1.96 -5.68 16.17
CA TYR A 50 3.23 -6.27 16.61
C TYR A 50 4.17 -5.16 17.04
N ASP A 51 4.76 -5.32 18.21
CA ASP A 51 5.78 -4.45 18.77
C ASP A 51 7.16 -5.09 18.58
N PHE A 52 8.11 -4.34 18.00
CA PHE A 52 9.46 -4.83 17.79
C PHE A 52 10.48 -3.70 17.97
N GLU A 53 11.60 -4.00 18.59
CA GLU A 53 12.70 -3.06 18.77
C GLU A 53 13.53 -2.90 17.49
N LYS A 54 13.65 -3.97 16.71
CA LYS A 54 14.43 -4.03 15.48
C LYS A 54 13.67 -4.75 14.38
N PHE A 55 13.71 -4.20 13.18
CA PHE A 55 13.13 -4.85 12.00
C PHE A 55 14.01 -6.04 11.57
N GLU A 56 13.40 -7.23 11.58
CA GLU A 56 13.99 -8.44 11.00
C GLU A 56 13.02 -9.03 9.97
N PRO A 57 13.42 -9.19 8.69
CA PRO A 57 12.53 -9.68 7.63
C PRO A 57 11.91 -11.03 7.93
N VAL A 58 12.68 -11.92 8.55
CA VAL A 58 12.25 -13.29 8.91
C VAL A 58 11.09 -13.26 9.91
N ASP A 59 11.07 -12.30 10.85
CA ASP A 59 9.99 -12.17 11.83
C ASP A 59 8.67 -11.80 11.13
N VAL A 60 8.72 -10.95 10.09
CA VAL A 60 7.54 -10.61 9.29
C VAL A 60 6.99 -11.85 8.58
N LEU A 61 7.85 -12.68 8.01
CA LEU A 61 7.46 -13.93 7.36
C LEU A 61 6.86 -14.91 8.37
N HIS A 62 7.44 -15.02 9.58
CA HIS A 62 6.86 -15.81 10.67
C HIS A 62 5.48 -15.29 11.11
N MET A 63 5.28 -13.98 11.17
CA MET A 63 3.97 -13.42 11.50
C MET A 63 2.92 -13.81 10.44
N ILE A 64 3.24 -13.69 9.16
CA ILE A 64 2.34 -14.07 8.08
C ILE A 64 2.02 -15.56 8.17
N HIS A 65 3.04 -16.41 8.32
CA HIS A 65 2.92 -17.86 8.43
C HIS A 65 2.09 -18.30 9.65
N ASN A 66 2.45 -17.82 10.85
CA ASN A 66 1.92 -18.33 12.11
C ASN A 66 0.51 -17.81 12.42
N TYR A 67 0.17 -16.59 11.99
CA TYR A 67 -1.09 -15.94 12.35
C TYR A 67 -2.08 -15.86 11.19
N GLY A 68 -1.72 -16.34 10.01
CA GLY A 68 -2.63 -16.36 8.87
C GLY A 68 -3.01 -14.95 8.38
N ILE A 69 -2.03 -14.03 8.33
CA ILE A 69 -2.25 -12.67 7.84
C ILE A 69 -2.70 -12.73 6.38
N THR A 70 -3.82 -12.07 6.08
CA THR A 70 -4.44 -12.11 4.75
C THR A 70 -4.13 -10.90 3.89
N SER A 71 -3.78 -9.77 4.51
CA SER A 71 -3.44 -8.51 3.83
C SER A 71 -2.24 -7.86 4.50
N PHE A 72 -1.30 -7.39 3.69
CA PHE A 72 -0.05 -6.81 4.17
C PHE A 72 0.26 -5.48 3.49
N CYS A 73 0.60 -4.47 4.28
CA CYS A 73 1.04 -3.17 3.80
C CYS A 73 2.41 -2.81 4.39
N ALA A 74 3.35 -2.48 3.53
CA ALA A 74 4.68 -2.03 3.96
C ALA A 74 5.30 -1.07 2.93
N PRO A 75 6.38 -0.34 3.28
CA PRO A 75 7.20 0.38 2.30
C PRO A 75 7.88 -0.60 1.33
N PRO A 76 8.20 -0.17 0.09
CA PRO A 76 8.99 -0.96 -0.87
C PRO A 76 10.30 -1.51 -0.30
N THR A 77 10.95 -0.75 0.58
CA THR A 77 12.19 -1.18 1.26
C THR A 77 11.99 -2.48 2.04
N VAL A 78 10.85 -2.69 2.70
CA VAL A 78 10.54 -3.95 3.40
C VAL A 78 10.48 -5.11 2.42
N PHE A 79 9.76 -4.98 1.31
CA PHE A 79 9.68 -6.02 0.27
C PHE A 79 11.05 -6.35 -0.31
N ARG A 80 11.93 -5.35 -0.47
CA ARG A 80 13.30 -5.56 -0.93
C ARG A 80 14.13 -6.42 0.04
N PHE A 81 13.82 -6.42 1.33
CA PHE A 81 14.42 -7.34 2.28
C PHE A 81 13.75 -8.72 2.23
N LEU A 82 12.42 -8.77 2.18
CA LEU A 82 11.68 -10.04 2.15
C LEU A 82 12.05 -10.93 0.96
N ILE A 83 12.23 -10.36 -0.24
CA ILE A 83 12.62 -11.14 -1.44
C ILE A 83 14.05 -11.71 -1.39
N ARG A 84 14.86 -11.34 -0.39
CA ARG A 84 16.19 -11.91 -0.18
C ARG A 84 16.19 -13.12 0.74
N GLU A 85 15.07 -13.33 1.44
CA GLU A 85 14.88 -14.46 2.31
C GLU A 85 14.43 -15.71 1.52
N ASP A 86 14.63 -16.87 2.10
CA ASP A 86 14.13 -18.13 1.54
C ASP A 86 12.64 -18.31 1.87
N LEU A 87 11.77 -17.75 1.00
CA LEU A 87 10.33 -17.78 1.19
C LEU A 87 9.74 -19.19 1.18
N SER A 88 10.45 -20.19 0.66
CA SER A 88 9.97 -21.59 0.61
C SER A 88 9.82 -22.22 2.01
N LYS A 89 10.43 -21.61 3.02
CA LYS A 89 10.36 -22.04 4.43
C LYS A 89 9.09 -21.59 5.14
N PHE A 90 8.28 -20.74 4.50
CA PHE A 90 7.11 -20.11 5.11
C PHE A 90 5.85 -20.43 4.31
N ASP A 91 4.79 -20.80 5.00
CA ASP A 91 3.47 -20.87 4.37
C ASP A 91 2.87 -19.46 4.28
N LEU A 92 2.89 -18.92 3.08
CA LEU A 92 2.30 -17.61 2.76
C LEU A 92 0.92 -17.74 2.12
N SER A 93 0.31 -18.92 2.13
CA SER A 93 -0.97 -19.20 1.44
C SER A 93 -2.15 -18.38 1.96
N SER A 94 -2.07 -17.90 3.20
CA SER A 94 -3.05 -16.98 3.80
C SER A 94 -3.02 -15.59 3.18
N LEU A 95 -1.84 -15.12 2.74
CA LEU A 95 -1.64 -13.79 2.20
C LEU A 95 -2.28 -13.66 0.82
N LYS A 96 -3.25 -12.77 0.67
CA LYS A 96 -4.02 -12.58 -0.57
C LYS A 96 -3.76 -11.26 -1.25
N TYR A 97 -3.33 -10.25 -0.50
CA TYR A 97 -3.25 -8.90 -1.01
C TYR A 97 -2.13 -8.11 -0.35
N CYS A 98 -1.33 -7.43 -1.16
CA CYS A 98 -0.23 -6.59 -0.69
C CYS A 98 -0.34 -5.18 -1.25
N THR A 99 -0.20 -4.19 -0.37
CA THR A 99 -0.17 -2.77 -0.74
C THR A 99 1.15 -2.14 -0.33
N ILE A 100 1.60 -1.19 -1.12
CA ILE A 100 2.84 -0.45 -0.85
C ILE A 100 2.63 1.05 -0.97
N ALA A 101 3.26 1.81 -0.11
CA ALA A 101 3.29 3.26 -0.16
C ALA A 101 4.46 3.83 0.65
N GLY A 102 4.72 5.12 0.46
CA GLY A 102 5.74 5.89 1.19
C GLY A 102 7.03 6.11 0.42
N GLU A 103 7.34 5.24 -0.53
CA GLU A 103 8.48 5.33 -1.44
C GLU A 103 8.05 4.85 -2.83
N ALA A 104 8.79 5.23 -3.87
CA ALA A 104 8.56 4.69 -5.21
C ALA A 104 8.96 3.21 -5.28
N LEU A 105 8.11 2.39 -5.89
CA LEU A 105 8.41 0.97 -6.10
C LEU A 105 9.41 0.78 -7.25
N ASN A 106 10.52 0.11 -6.94
CA ASN A 106 11.40 -0.35 -7.99
C ASN A 106 10.76 -1.52 -8.75
N PRO A 107 10.65 -1.45 -10.10
CA PRO A 107 10.08 -2.52 -10.91
C PRO A 107 10.67 -3.92 -10.65
N SER A 108 11.98 -4.02 -10.39
CA SER A 108 12.62 -5.31 -10.11
C SER A 108 12.17 -5.94 -8.79
N VAL A 109 11.81 -5.13 -7.80
CA VAL A 109 11.25 -5.64 -6.53
C VAL A 109 9.83 -6.17 -6.75
N TYR A 110 9.04 -5.47 -7.56
CA TYR A 110 7.70 -5.93 -7.95
C TYR A 110 7.76 -7.30 -8.68
N GLU A 111 8.61 -7.38 -9.70
CA GLU A 111 8.74 -8.57 -10.54
C GLU A 111 9.22 -9.79 -9.73
N GLU A 112 10.22 -9.61 -8.87
CA GLU A 112 10.74 -10.71 -8.07
C GLU A 112 9.75 -11.14 -7.00
N TRP A 113 9.07 -10.21 -6.31
CA TRP A 113 8.00 -10.55 -5.38
C TRP A 113 6.86 -11.33 -6.05
N LEU A 114 6.39 -10.85 -7.21
CA LEU A 114 5.34 -11.53 -7.98
C LEU A 114 5.76 -12.94 -8.39
N LYS A 115 7.00 -13.10 -8.85
CA LYS A 115 7.57 -14.39 -9.24
C LYS A 115 7.63 -15.37 -8.07
N LEU A 116 8.05 -14.90 -6.90
CA LEU A 116 8.24 -15.74 -5.70
C LEU A 116 6.91 -16.11 -5.03
N THR A 117 5.91 -15.24 -5.06
CA THR A 117 4.68 -15.38 -4.27
C THR A 117 3.40 -15.51 -5.10
N GLY A 118 3.43 -15.09 -6.36
CA GLY A 118 2.23 -14.93 -7.18
C GLY A 118 1.33 -13.75 -6.79
N ILE A 119 1.74 -12.92 -5.81
CA ILE A 119 0.94 -11.82 -5.27
C ILE A 119 1.40 -10.50 -5.86
N LYS A 120 0.46 -9.71 -6.40
CA LYS A 120 0.74 -8.36 -6.92
C LYS A 120 0.96 -7.36 -5.79
N LEU A 121 1.83 -6.38 -6.03
CA LEU A 121 2.00 -5.22 -5.14
C LEU A 121 1.18 -4.05 -5.70
N MET A 122 0.25 -3.56 -4.90
CA MET A 122 -0.67 -2.48 -5.26
C MET A 122 -0.13 -1.17 -4.69
N GLU A 123 0.47 -0.35 -5.56
CA GLU A 123 1.10 0.90 -5.14
C GLU A 123 0.07 1.97 -4.84
N GLY A 124 0.35 2.82 -3.84
CA GLY A 124 -0.46 3.96 -3.49
C GLY A 124 0.37 5.16 -3.08
N PHE A 125 -0.10 6.33 -3.46
CA PHE A 125 0.49 7.62 -3.12
C PHE A 125 -0.54 8.50 -2.40
N GLY A 126 -0.08 9.18 -1.39
CA GLY A 126 -0.85 10.16 -0.64
C GLY A 126 0.02 10.82 0.41
N GLN A 127 -0.57 11.79 1.09
CA GLN A 127 0.07 12.57 2.15
C GLN A 127 -0.84 12.60 3.37
N THR A 128 -0.29 12.98 4.53
CA THR A 128 -1.08 13.13 5.75
C THR A 128 -2.23 14.13 5.54
N GLU A 129 -1.98 15.16 4.75
CA GLU A 129 -2.91 16.24 4.45
C GLU A 129 -4.07 15.82 3.54
N THR A 130 -3.87 14.78 2.72
CA THR A 130 -4.83 14.39 1.68
C THR A 130 -5.38 12.96 1.84
N THR A 131 -4.81 12.12 2.67
CA THR A 131 -5.02 10.67 2.64
C THR A 131 -4.50 10.04 1.33
N LEU A 132 -5.10 8.94 0.84
CA LEU A 132 -4.72 8.29 -0.41
C LEU A 132 -5.27 9.11 -1.60
N THR A 133 -4.41 9.56 -2.50
CA THR A 133 -4.80 10.37 -3.67
C THR A 133 -4.72 9.60 -4.98
N ILE A 134 -3.65 8.83 -5.18
CA ILE A 134 -3.41 8.05 -6.40
C ILE A 134 -3.10 6.62 -5.97
N ALA A 135 -3.69 5.63 -6.65
CA ALA A 135 -3.39 4.24 -6.31
C ALA A 135 -3.69 3.27 -7.47
N THR A 136 -3.05 2.11 -7.37
CA THR A 136 -3.44 0.91 -8.10
C THR A 136 -4.52 0.20 -7.29
N TYR A 137 -5.75 0.29 -7.75
CA TYR A 137 -6.92 -0.34 -7.11
C TYR A 137 -7.10 -1.80 -7.56
N PRO A 138 -7.89 -2.64 -6.87
CA PRO A 138 -8.07 -4.05 -7.21
C PRO A 138 -8.52 -4.33 -8.65
N TRP A 139 -9.21 -3.40 -9.26
CA TRP A 139 -9.69 -3.46 -10.66
C TRP A 139 -8.71 -2.87 -11.68
N ILE A 140 -7.52 -2.45 -11.25
CA ILE A 140 -6.47 -1.91 -12.11
C ILE A 140 -5.30 -2.90 -12.13
N GLU A 141 -4.89 -3.29 -13.34
CA GLU A 141 -3.68 -4.09 -13.49
C GLU A 141 -2.45 -3.24 -13.13
N PRO A 142 -1.61 -3.69 -12.17
CA PRO A 142 -0.40 -2.96 -11.80
C PRO A 142 0.54 -2.80 -12.99
N LYS A 143 1.05 -1.60 -13.16
CA LYS A 143 2.10 -1.30 -14.13
C LYS A 143 3.35 -0.90 -13.32
N PRO A 144 4.40 -1.71 -13.30
CA PRO A 144 5.63 -1.39 -12.58
C PRO A 144 6.17 -0.01 -12.93
N GLY A 145 6.50 0.78 -11.90
CA GLY A 145 6.91 2.18 -12.06
C GLY A 145 5.76 3.18 -12.17
N SER A 146 4.51 2.75 -11.98
CA SER A 146 3.35 3.63 -11.94
C SER A 146 2.58 3.49 -10.63
N MET A 147 2.28 4.60 -9.97
CA MET A 147 1.44 4.63 -8.76
C MET A 147 -0.03 4.23 -9.01
N GLY A 148 -0.47 4.15 -10.26
CA GLY A 148 -1.86 3.84 -10.61
C GLY A 148 -2.63 5.04 -11.15
N LYS A 149 -3.87 5.21 -10.68
CA LYS A 149 -4.80 6.26 -11.14
C LYS A 149 -5.31 7.11 -9.98
N LYS A 150 -5.78 8.32 -10.29
CA LYS A 150 -6.39 9.21 -9.30
C LYS A 150 -7.55 8.55 -8.57
N GLY A 151 -7.62 8.79 -7.27
CA GLY A 151 -8.70 8.32 -6.41
C GLY A 151 -10.02 9.05 -6.69
N PRO A 152 -11.16 8.41 -6.42
CA PRO A 152 -12.47 8.99 -6.72
C PRO A 152 -12.85 10.15 -5.79
N GLN A 153 -12.14 10.34 -4.69
CA GLN A 153 -12.44 11.32 -3.64
C GLN A 153 -11.83 12.70 -3.90
N TYR A 154 -10.94 12.81 -4.90
CA TYR A 154 -10.25 14.06 -5.19
C TYR A 154 -10.32 14.38 -6.68
N ASP A 155 -10.46 15.66 -6.98
CA ASP A 155 -10.21 16.18 -8.32
C ASP A 155 -8.70 16.47 -8.45
N ILE A 156 -8.00 15.58 -9.13
CA ILE A 156 -6.54 15.60 -9.27
C ILE A 156 -6.19 15.84 -10.72
N ASP A 157 -5.29 16.80 -10.93
CA ASP A 157 -4.68 17.08 -12.23
C ASP A 157 -3.16 17.11 -12.14
N LEU A 158 -2.53 17.12 -13.30
CA LEU A 158 -1.12 17.42 -13.47
C LEU A 158 -0.98 18.76 -14.19
N ILE A 159 -0.20 19.66 -13.63
CA ILE A 159 0.05 20.97 -14.23
C ILE A 159 1.54 21.17 -14.52
N ALA A 160 1.83 21.77 -15.65
CA ALA A 160 3.16 22.23 -16.02
C ALA A 160 3.56 23.47 -15.20
N PRO A 161 4.87 23.86 -15.16
CA PRO A 161 5.34 25.01 -14.40
C PRO A 161 4.68 26.35 -14.79
N ASP A 162 4.14 26.46 -15.99
CA ASP A 162 3.40 27.62 -16.48
C ASP A 162 1.91 27.61 -16.13
N GLY A 163 1.44 26.59 -15.39
CA GLY A 163 0.07 26.45 -14.91
C GLY A 163 -0.91 25.81 -15.89
N ARG A 164 -0.50 25.42 -17.10
CA ARG A 164 -1.34 24.68 -18.04
C ARG A 164 -1.43 23.20 -17.68
N PRO A 165 -2.48 22.48 -18.08
CA PRO A 165 -2.50 21.02 -18.04
C PRO A 165 -1.36 20.43 -18.85
N VAL A 166 -0.79 19.31 -18.39
CA VAL A 166 0.26 18.58 -19.12
C VAL A 166 -0.34 17.71 -20.22
N GLU A 167 0.43 17.49 -21.28
CA GLU A 167 0.11 16.50 -22.32
C GLU A 167 0.54 15.09 -21.88
N ASP A 168 0.03 14.06 -22.54
CA ASP A 168 0.39 12.67 -22.26
C ASP A 168 1.90 12.43 -22.43
N GLY A 169 2.53 11.93 -21.35
CA GLY A 169 3.97 11.69 -21.29
C GLY A 169 4.81 12.89 -20.83
N GLU A 170 4.19 14.04 -20.60
CA GLU A 170 4.86 15.22 -20.04
C GLU A 170 4.90 15.15 -18.52
N GLN A 171 5.94 15.73 -17.91
CA GLN A 171 6.04 15.87 -16.47
C GLN A 171 5.24 17.06 -15.96
N GLY A 172 4.56 16.88 -14.83
CA GLY A 172 3.83 17.93 -14.15
C GLY A 172 3.77 17.77 -12.65
N GLU A 173 3.36 18.83 -11.98
CA GLU A 173 3.07 18.84 -10.55
C GLU A 173 1.69 18.24 -10.30
N ILE A 174 1.58 17.35 -9.31
CA ILE A 174 0.30 16.80 -8.87
C ILE A 174 -0.43 17.86 -8.06
N VAL A 175 -1.58 18.28 -8.53
CA VAL A 175 -2.43 19.26 -7.84
C VAL A 175 -3.77 18.65 -7.46
N VAL A 176 -4.27 19.04 -6.30
CA VAL A 176 -5.63 18.71 -5.83
C VAL A 176 -6.47 19.98 -5.88
N ARG A 177 -7.56 19.97 -6.64
CA ARG A 177 -8.51 21.09 -6.65
C ARG A 177 -9.35 21.05 -5.37
N THR A 178 -9.39 22.16 -4.68
CA THR A 178 -10.26 22.36 -3.51
C THR A 178 -11.41 23.29 -3.92
N HIS A 179 -12.61 22.97 -3.45
CA HIS A 179 -13.81 23.81 -3.62
C HIS A 179 -14.00 24.68 -2.40
#